data_c74044965a871e93b1a3d4099f5180ef
#
_entry.id   c74044965a871e93b1a3d4099f5180ef
#
_cell.length_a   1.000
_cell.length_b   1.000
_cell.length_c   1.000
_cell.angle_alpha   90.00
_cell.angle_beta   90.00
_cell.angle_gamma   90.00
#
_symmetry.space_group_name_H-M   'P 1'
#
loop_
_entity.id
_entity.type
_entity.pdbx_description
1 polymer ?
#
loop_
_entity_poly.entity_id
_entity_poly.type
_entity_poly.pdbx_seq_one_letter_code
_entity_poly.pdbx_strand_id
1 'polypeptide(L)'
;MKEPKIIAIGDNVCDKYLSRGKMYPGGQCVNTCVYAKWNGVNSAYLGKYGNDEVAECVQETLKKLEIDDTHCRHFQGENGFALVTLKETDRVFLGSNKGGIAKDHAFDFNEEDMDYIQQYDLIYTNLNSYIEQDLSKLYQTKVPIAYDFSMRWTDEYLRDVCPYVTVAIMSCAHLSEDEREREMKKAQKYGVSVVLGTVGEEGSYVLYKDKFLYTKAVLAEDVIDT
;
A
#
# COMPACT_ATOMS: atom_id res chain seq x y z
N MET A 1 12.39 -8.47 -23.03
CA MET A 1 11.63 -8.88 -21.83
C MET A 1 10.32 -8.11 -21.85
N LYS A 2 9.20 -8.70 -21.46
CA LYS A 2 7.92 -7.97 -21.30
C LYS A 2 8.11 -6.93 -20.21
N GLU A 3 7.65 -5.71 -20.42
CA GLU A 3 7.64 -4.70 -19.36
C GLU A 3 6.68 -5.13 -18.25
N PRO A 4 7.11 -5.12 -16.98
CA PRO A 4 6.24 -5.50 -15.88
C PRO A 4 5.10 -4.50 -15.69
N LYS A 5 3.95 -5.01 -15.26
CA LYS A 5 2.76 -4.20 -14.97
C LYS A 5 2.31 -4.45 -13.53
N ILE A 6 2.04 -3.40 -12.80
CA ILE A 6 1.57 -3.46 -11.40
C ILE A 6 0.17 -2.86 -11.30
N ILE A 7 -0.71 -3.50 -10.55
CA ILE A 7 -1.96 -2.91 -10.12
C ILE A 7 -1.95 -2.74 -8.61
N ALA A 8 -2.20 -1.53 -8.11
CA ALA A 8 -2.40 -1.30 -6.69
C ALA A 8 -3.89 -1.20 -6.38
N ILE A 9 -4.34 -2.02 -5.43
CA ILE A 9 -5.75 -2.15 -5.07
C ILE A 9 -5.94 -1.74 -3.62
N GLY A 10 -6.64 -0.63 -3.37
CA GLY A 10 -6.91 -0.26 -2.00
C GLY A 10 -7.00 1.23 -1.71
N ASP A 11 -6.20 1.66 -0.73
CA ASP A 11 -6.30 2.95 -0.09
C ASP A 11 -5.89 4.12 -0.99
N ASN A 12 -6.61 5.21 -0.84
CA ASN A 12 -6.23 6.54 -1.29
C ASN A 12 -6.66 7.56 -0.22
N VAL A 13 -5.83 8.53 0.01
CA VAL A 13 -6.09 9.60 0.97
C VAL A 13 -5.49 10.91 0.45
N CYS A 14 -5.83 12.04 1.08
CA CYS A 14 -4.98 13.23 1.02
C CYS A 14 -4.43 13.57 2.40
N ASP A 15 -3.18 13.97 2.44
CA ASP A 15 -2.59 14.61 3.60
C ASP A 15 -2.93 16.10 3.58
N LYS A 16 -3.81 16.53 4.51
CA LYS A 16 -4.23 17.92 4.64
C LYS A 16 -3.29 18.65 5.60
N TYR A 17 -2.41 19.48 5.04
CA TYR A 17 -1.45 20.31 5.81
C TYR A 17 -2.14 21.56 6.32
N LEU A 18 -2.63 21.54 7.56
CA LEU A 18 -3.38 22.64 8.17
C LEU A 18 -2.59 23.95 8.20
N SER A 19 -1.28 23.88 8.46
CA SER A 19 -0.39 25.05 8.49
C SER A 19 -0.20 25.73 7.14
N ARG A 20 -0.45 25.02 6.03
CA ARG A 20 -0.24 25.51 4.66
C ARG A 20 -1.55 25.72 3.89
N GLY A 21 -2.68 25.26 4.40
CA GLY A 21 -3.95 25.26 3.67
C GLY A 21 -3.88 24.48 2.35
N LYS A 22 -3.06 23.43 2.30
CA LYS A 22 -2.85 22.60 1.12
C LYS A 22 -3.07 21.13 1.46
N MET A 23 -3.44 20.35 0.45
CA MET A 23 -3.50 18.90 0.54
C MET A 23 -2.71 18.26 -0.59
N TYR A 24 -2.18 17.08 -0.32
CA TYR A 24 -1.41 16.30 -1.26
C TYR A 24 -1.96 14.87 -1.29
N PRO A 25 -2.10 14.28 -2.49
CA PRO A 25 -2.56 12.91 -2.60
C PRO A 25 -1.55 11.95 -1.99
N GLY A 26 -2.05 10.91 -1.38
CA GLY A 26 -1.28 9.88 -0.69
C GLY A 26 -2.07 8.59 -0.56
N GLY A 27 -1.66 7.76 0.36
CA GLY A 27 -2.09 6.38 0.51
C GLY A 27 -1.07 5.44 -0.12
N GLN A 28 -0.82 4.33 0.53
CA GLN A 28 0.23 3.40 0.09
C GLN A 28 -0.02 2.85 -1.33
N CYS A 29 -1.29 2.58 -1.69
CA CYS A 29 -1.62 2.10 -3.03
C CYS A 29 -1.40 3.16 -4.10
N VAL A 30 -1.85 4.40 -3.86
CA VAL A 30 -1.61 5.53 -4.79
C VAL A 30 -0.12 5.78 -4.94
N ASN A 31 0.62 5.86 -3.83
CA ASN A 31 2.07 6.07 -3.84
C ASN A 31 2.80 4.97 -4.61
N THR A 32 2.40 3.70 -4.43
CA THR A 32 2.98 2.57 -5.18
C THR A 32 2.81 2.75 -6.69
N CYS A 33 1.62 3.17 -7.15
CA CYS A 33 1.39 3.44 -8.56
C CYS A 33 2.27 4.57 -9.09
N VAL A 34 2.36 5.67 -8.33
CA VAL A 34 3.16 6.85 -8.71
C VAL A 34 4.64 6.50 -8.80
N TYR A 35 5.20 5.87 -7.77
CA TYR A 35 6.61 5.48 -7.77
C TYR A 35 6.94 4.40 -8.80
N ALA A 36 6.03 3.45 -9.05
CA ALA A 36 6.19 2.48 -10.13
C ALA A 36 6.28 3.19 -11.49
N LYS A 37 5.37 4.13 -11.76
CA LYS A 37 5.37 4.93 -13.00
C LYS A 37 6.66 5.73 -13.17
N TRP A 38 7.15 6.40 -12.12
CA TRP A 38 8.40 7.15 -12.16
C TRP A 38 9.63 6.26 -12.39
N ASN A 39 9.56 4.99 -12.02
CA ASN A 39 10.59 4.00 -12.30
C ASN A 39 10.39 3.25 -13.62
N GLY A 40 9.51 3.72 -14.51
CA GLY A 40 9.30 3.16 -15.84
C GLY A 40 8.45 1.87 -15.84
N VAL A 41 7.74 1.59 -14.76
CA VAL A 41 6.83 0.44 -14.65
C VAL A 41 5.40 0.89 -14.93
N ASN A 42 4.69 0.20 -15.82
CA ASN A 42 3.28 0.47 -16.05
C ASN A 42 2.47 0.12 -14.80
N SER A 43 1.70 1.10 -14.31
CA SER A 43 0.89 0.95 -13.11
C SER A 43 -0.55 1.34 -13.34
N ALA A 44 -1.46 0.69 -12.62
CA ALA A 44 -2.87 1.03 -12.53
C ALA A 44 -3.32 1.06 -11.08
N TYR A 45 -4.34 1.83 -10.81
CA TYR A 45 -4.95 1.97 -9.51
C TYR A 45 -6.41 1.49 -9.54
N LEU A 46 -6.81 0.69 -8.57
CA LEU A 46 -8.18 0.26 -8.34
C LEU A 46 -8.55 0.53 -6.89
N GLY A 47 -9.38 1.54 -6.65
CA GLY A 47 -9.76 1.98 -5.32
C GLY A 47 -11.21 2.42 -5.23
N LYS A 48 -11.51 3.06 -4.11
CA LYS A 48 -12.85 3.60 -3.81
C LYS A 48 -12.73 5.10 -3.59
N TYR A 49 -13.49 5.88 -4.35
CA TYR A 49 -13.54 7.32 -4.27
C TYR A 49 -14.82 7.79 -3.59
N GLY A 50 -14.69 8.78 -2.72
CA GLY A 50 -15.79 9.61 -2.28
C GLY A 50 -16.20 10.62 -3.37
N ASN A 51 -17.01 11.61 -2.99
CA ASN A 51 -17.47 12.66 -3.90
C ASN A 51 -17.11 14.06 -3.38
N ASP A 52 -15.94 14.21 -2.81
CA ASP A 52 -15.41 15.43 -2.23
C ASP A 52 -14.12 15.92 -2.91
N GLU A 53 -13.62 17.08 -2.49
CA GLU A 53 -12.38 17.68 -2.98
C GLU A 53 -11.15 16.78 -2.83
N VAL A 54 -11.18 15.87 -1.84
CA VAL A 54 -10.08 14.92 -1.59
C VAL A 54 -10.03 13.86 -2.69
N ALA A 55 -11.19 13.30 -3.04
CA ALA A 55 -11.30 12.37 -4.16
C ALA A 55 -10.87 13.01 -5.47
N GLU A 56 -11.31 14.26 -5.74
CA GLU A 56 -10.93 15.02 -6.94
C GLU A 56 -9.41 15.21 -7.02
N CYS A 57 -8.76 15.58 -5.90
CA CYS A 57 -7.31 15.76 -5.82
C CYS A 57 -6.54 14.49 -6.20
N VAL A 58 -6.97 13.33 -5.71
CA VAL A 58 -6.34 12.04 -6.04
C VAL A 58 -6.53 11.71 -7.53
N GLN A 59 -7.77 11.78 -8.02
CA GLN A 59 -8.12 11.48 -9.42
C GLN A 59 -7.38 12.38 -10.43
N GLU A 60 -7.32 13.69 -10.15
CA GLU A 60 -6.56 14.62 -10.99
C GLU A 60 -5.07 14.28 -11.05
N THR A 61 -4.50 13.83 -9.92
CA THR A 61 -3.10 13.45 -9.86
C THR A 61 -2.83 12.18 -10.68
N LEU A 62 -3.65 11.14 -10.52
CA LEU A 62 -3.52 9.91 -11.31
C LEU A 62 -3.69 10.20 -12.81
N LYS A 63 -4.67 11.03 -13.18
CA LYS A 63 -4.88 11.47 -14.56
C LYS A 63 -3.69 12.22 -15.13
N LYS A 64 -3.08 13.16 -14.37
CA LYS A 64 -1.87 13.89 -14.80
C LYS A 64 -0.67 12.98 -15.04
N LEU A 65 -0.59 11.88 -14.29
CA LEU A 65 0.47 10.89 -14.39
C LEU A 65 0.13 9.75 -15.38
N GLU A 66 -1.03 9.81 -16.03
CA GLU A 66 -1.51 8.76 -16.94
C GLU A 66 -1.51 7.38 -16.29
N ILE A 67 -1.96 7.31 -15.04
CA ILE A 67 -2.21 6.06 -14.30
C ILE A 67 -3.67 5.71 -14.48
N ASP A 68 -3.93 4.50 -14.99
CA ASP A 68 -5.29 4.00 -15.21
C ASP A 68 -6.01 3.77 -13.88
N ASP A 69 -7.19 4.40 -13.71
CA ASP A 69 -8.07 4.25 -12.55
C ASP A 69 -9.53 3.97 -12.97
N THR A 70 -9.73 3.51 -14.20
CA THR A 70 -11.07 3.34 -14.81
C THR A 70 -11.93 2.28 -14.12
N HIS A 71 -11.35 1.35 -13.37
CA HIS A 71 -12.03 0.34 -12.58
C HIS A 71 -12.34 0.76 -11.13
N CYS A 72 -12.04 2.01 -10.76
CA CYS A 72 -12.36 2.51 -9.42
C CYS A 72 -13.86 2.61 -9.17
N ARG A 73 -14.25 2.47 -7.90
CA ARG A 73 -15.63 2.63 -7.43
C ARG A 73 -15.86 4.04 -6.95
N HIS A 74 -17.08 4.56 -7.16
CA HIS A 74 -17.48 5.88 -6.70
C HIS A 74 -18.67 5.77 -5.74
N PHE A 75 -18.54 6.40 -4.57
CA PHE A 75 -19.54 6.39 -3.52
C PHE A 75 -19.87 7.80 -3.05
N GLN A 76 -21.04 7.98 -2.47
CA GLN A 76 -21.39 9.22 -1.79
C GLN A 76 -20.75 9.26 -0.41
N GLY A 77 -20.06 10.34 -0.08
CA GLY A 77 -19.43 10.55 1.22
C GLY A 77 -17.97 11.01 1.12
N GLU A 78 -17.36 11.23 2.27
CA GLU A 78 -16.00 11.75 2.35
C GLU A 78 -14.97 10.69 1.96
N ASN A 79 -14.02 11.08 1.14
CA ASN A 79 -12.82 10.31 0.86
C ASN A 79 -11.90 10.24 2.09
N GLY A 80 -10.96 9.30 2.09
CA GLY A 80 -9.96 9.19 3.17
C GLY A 80 -9.06 10.42 3.23
N PHE A 81 -8.77 10.94 4.43
CA PHE A 81 -7.78 11.98 4.64
C PHE A 81 -7.02 11.82 5.96
N ALA A 82 -5.81 12.35 6.01
CA ALA A 82 -5.04 12.56 7.21
C ALA A 82 -4.85 14.07 7.45
N LEU A 83 -4.97 14.48 8.71
CA LEU A 83 -4.65 15.84 9.14
C LEU A 83 -3.22 15.87 9.61
N VAL A 84 -2.42 16.73 9.02
CA VAL A 84 -1.00 16.88 9.33
C VAL A 84 -0.65 18.36 9.56
N THR A 85 0.37 18.59 10.36
CA THR A 85 0.99 19.89 10.51
C THR A 85 2.50 19.75 10.50
N LEU A 86 3.21 20.85 10.36
CA LEU A 86 4.66 20.87 10.51
C LEU A 86 4.99 21.49 11.87
N LYS A 87 5.86 20.83 12.61
CA LYS A 87 6.53 21.39 13.78
C LYS A 87 8.01 21.50 13.43
N GLU A 88 8.46 22.74 13.20
CA GLU A 88 9.75 23.00 12.55
C GLU A 88 9.79 22.38 11.14
N THR A 89 10.58 21.35 10.92
CA THR A 89 10.66 20.59 9.65
C THR A 89 9.92 19.25 9.72
N ASP A 90 9.54 18.80 10.92
CA ASP A 90 8.97 17.49 11.13
C ASP A 90 7.47 17.45 10.85
N ARG A 91 7.03 16.44 10.13
CA ARG A 91 5.63 16.13 9.90
C ARG A 91 5.00 15.56 11.18
N VAL A 92 3.95 16.22 11.68
CA VAL A 92 3.19 15.77 12.85
C VAL A 92 1.79 15.34 12.42
N PHE A 93 1.47 14.08 12.63
CA PHE A 93 0.12 13.54 12.42
C PHE A 93 -0.82 14.00 13.54
N LEU A 94 -1.95 14.58 13.16
CA LEU A 94 -2.97 15.11 14.07
C LEU A 94 -4.20 14.22 14.17
N GLY A 95 -4.49 13.44 13.12
CA GLY A 95 -5.65 12.56 13.07
C GLY A 95 -6.05 12.21 11.63
N SER A 96 -7.06 11.38 11.48
CA SER A 96 -7.63 11.02 10.18
C SER A 96 -9.10 10.64 10.33
N ASN A 97 -9.83 10.59 9.21
CA ASN A 97 -11.17 9.99 9.15
C ASN A 97 -11.14 8.47 8.93
N LYS A 98 -9.96 7.84 9.13
CA LYS A 98 -9.76 6.38 9.03
C LYS A 98 -10.18 5.79 7.69
N GLY A 99 -9.86 6.48 6.59
CA GLY A 99 -10.11 6.01 5.24
C GLY A 99 -11.46 6.43 4.64
N GLY A 100 -12.28 7.17 5.39
CA GLY A 100 -13.58 7.64 4.88
C GLY A 100 -14.45 6.51 4.35
N ILE A 101 -15.09 6.72 3.20
CA ILE A 101 -15.99 5.75 2.56
C ILE A 101 -15.33 4.41 2.21
N ALA A 102 -14.02 4.37 2.07
CA ALA A 102 -13.31 3.14 1.72
C ALA A 102 -13.49 2.04 2.78
N LYS A 103 -13.67 2.44 4.04
CA LYS A 103 -13.91 1.55 5.18
C LYS A 103 -15.32 0.94 5.14
N ASP A 104 -16.32 1.70 4.67
CA ASP A 104 -17.73 1.35 4.82
C ASP A 104 -18.28 0.56 3.63
N HIS A 105 -17.51 0.44 2.54
CA HIS A 105 -17.90 -0.24 1.32
C HIS A 105 -16.94 -1.37 0.97
N ALA A 106 -17.46 -2.54 0.60
CA ALA A 106 -16.68 -3.63 0.01
C ALA A 106 -16.25 -3.27 -1.43
N PHE A 107 -15.23 -3.97 -1.96
CA PHE A 107 -14.88 -3.84 -3.38
C PHE A 107 -15.89 -4.52 -4.29
N ASP A 108 -16.44 -5.65 -3.83
CA ASP A 108 -17.43 -6.43 -4.58
C ASP A 108 -16.98 -6.69 -6.05
N PHE A 109 -15.78 -7.27 -6.18
CA PHE A 109 -15.18 -7.56 -7.48
C PHE A 109 -16.09 -8.45 -8.32
N ASN A 110 -16.36 -8.04 -9.56
CA ASN A 110 -17.08 -8.83 -10.55
C ASN A 110 -16.11 -9.55 -11.51
N GLU A 111 -16.63 -10.25 -12.52
CA GLU A 111 -15.81 -10.98 -13.50
C GLU A 111 -14.94 -10.04 -14.35
N GLU A 112 -15.45 -8.87 -14.73
CA GLU A 112 -14.73 -7.87 -15.50
C GLU A 112 -13.52 -7.33 -14.72
N ASP A 113 -13.70 -7.07 -13.41
CA ASP A 113 -12.58 -6.69 -12.55
C ASP A 113 -11.52 -7.79 -12.46
N MET A 114 -11.94 -9.05 -12.34
CA MET A 114 -11.02 -10.16 -12.24
C MET A 114 -10.22 -10.34 -13.53
N ASP A 115 -10.87 -10.20 -14.68
CA ASP A 115 -10.23 -10.24 -16.00
C ASP A 115 -9.26 -9.07 -16.20
N TYR A 116 -9.64 -7.88 -15.69
CA TYR A 116 -8.76 -6.70 -15.71
C TYR A 116 -7.52 -6.93 -14.83
N ILE A 117 -7.70 -7.39 -13.60
CA ILE A 117 -6.61 -7.63 -12.65
C ILE A 117 -5.63 -8.70 -13.20
N GLN A 118 -6.11 -9.72 -13.89
CA GLN A 118 -5.27 -10.77 -14.49
C GLN A 118 -4.30 -10.27 -15.57
N GLN A 119 -4.47 -9.05 -16.08
CA GLN A 119 -3.57 -8.46 -17.06
C GLN A 119 -2.27 -7.92 -16.45
N TYR A 120 -2.17 -7.90 -15.11
CA TYR A 120 -1.02 -7.39 -14.37
C TYR A 120 -0.13 -8.52 -13.87
N ASP A 121 1.14 -8.19 -13.59
CA ASP A 121 2.14 -9.15 -13.13
C ASP A 121 2.27 -9.15 -11.59
N LEU A 122 1.71 -8.14 -10.91
CA LEU A 122 1.70 -8.00 -9.45
C LEU A 122 0.49 -7.18 -8.99
N ILE A 123 -0.18 -7.65 -7.96
CA ILE A 123 -1.13 -6.87 -7.15
C ILE A 123 -0.38 -6.33 -5.94
N TYR A 124 -0.47 -5.03 -5.68
CA TYR A 124 -0.06 -4.42 -4.43
C TYR A 124 -1.29 -4.01 -3.62
N THR A 125 -1.28 -4.29 -2.34
CA THR A 125 -2.31 -3.83 -1.39
C THR A 125 -1.74 -3.73 0.03
N ASN A 126 -2.54 -3.28 1.00
CA ASN A 126 -2.07 -3.07 2.36
C ASN A 126 -3.22 -3.11 3.38
N LEU A 127 -2.86 -3.06 4.65
CA LEU A 127 -3.79 -3.14 5.79
C LEU A 127 -4.76 -1.94 5.95
N ASN A 128 -4.53 -0.82 5.23
CA ASN A 128 -5.43 0.33 5.23
C ASN A 128 -6.46 0.27 4.09
N SER A 129 -6.39 -0.77 3.27
CA SER A 129 -7.22 -0.95 2.07
C SER A 129 -8.60 -1.54 2.38
N TYR A 130 -8.79 -2.09 3.59
CA TYR A 130 -10.03 -2.80 3.99
C TYR A 130 -10.44 -3.86 2.97
N ILE A 131 -9.48 -4.73 2.62
CA ILE A 131 -9.59 -5.70 1.51
C ILE A 131 -9.49 -7.16 1.97
N GLU A 132 -9.33 -7.40 3.26
CA GLU A 132 -9.04 -8.73 3.82
C GLU A 132 -10.06 -9.78 3.39
N GLN A 133 -11.34 -9.42 3.35
CA GLN A 133 -12.42 -10.30 2.91
C GLN A 133 -12.37 -10.68 1.42
N ASP A 134 -11.68 -9.87 0.60
CA ASP A 134 -11.56 -10.04 -0.84
C ASP A 134 -10.27 -10.76 -1.25
N LEU A 135 -9.31 -10.97 -0.32
CA LEU A 135 -8.01 -11.58 -0.62
C LEU A 135 -8.13 -12.98 -1.23
N SER A 136 -9.07 -13.78 -0.74
CA SER A 136 -9.30 -15.13 -1.29
C SER A 136 -9.73 -15.09 -2.74
N LYS A 137 -10.51 -14.09 -3.14
CA LYS A 137 -10.96 -13.86 -4.52
C LYS A 137 -9.81 -13.37 -5.38
N LEU A 138 -9.05 -12.38 -4.91
CA LEU A 138 -7.84 -11.90 -5.60
C LEU A 138 -6.81 -13.01 -5.80
N TYR A 139 -6.64 -13.89 -4.83
CA TYR A 139 -5.74 -15.05 -4.94
C TYR A 139 -6.13 -16.02 -6.06
N GLN A 140 -7.41 -16.09 -6.44
CA GLN A 140 -7.89 -16.93 -7.55
C GLN A 140 -7.41 -16.42 -8.91
N THR A 141 -7.04 -15.13 -9.05
CA THR A 141 -6.46 -14.59 -10.29
C THR A 141 -5.11 -15.20 -10.64
N LYS A 142 -4.42 -15.80 -9.66
CA LYS A 142 -3.03 -16.31 -9.76
C LYS A 142 -1.99 -15.22 -9.98
N VAL A 143 -2.38 -13.94 -9.95
CA VAL A 143 -1.45 -12.82 -9.92
C VAL A 143 -0.83 -12.76 -8.52
N PRO A 144 0.51 -12.69 -8.39
CA PRO A 144 1.16 -12.56 -7.09
C PRO A 144 0.65 -11.33 -6.32
N ILE A 145 0.46 -11.48 -5.00
CA ILE A 145 -0.01 -10.39 -4.13
C ILE A 145 1.14 -9.95 -3.22
N ALA A 146 1.52 -8.67 -3.31
CA ALA A 146 2.34 -7.98 -2.33
C ALA A 146 1.43 -7.26 -1.33
N TYR A 147 1.58 -7.58 -0.04
CA TYR A 147 0.78 -7.01 1.04
C TYR A 147 1.66 -6.27 2.04
N ASP A 148 1.35 -4.99 2.28
CA ASP A 148 2.06 -4.19 3.28
C ASP A 148 1.30 -4.21 4.62
N PHE A 149 1.92 -4.86 5.60
CA PHE A 149 1.45 -4.97 6.97
C PHE A 149 1.78 -3.74 7.82
N SER A 150 2.55 -2.76 7.27
CA SER A 150 3.05 -1.61 8.02
C SER A 150 3.79 -2.04 9.31
N MET A 151 3.40 -1.51 10.46
CA MET A 151 3.90 -1.89 11.78
C MET A 151 2.79 -2.48 12.68
N ARG A 152 1.63 -2.83 12.12
CA ARG A 152 0.41 -3.17 12.88
C ARG A 152 -0.11 -4.55 12.52
N TRP A 153 0.61 -5.59 12.89
CA TRP A 153 0.15 -6.97 12.74
C TRP A 153 0.07 -7.69 14.10
N THR A 154 -0.81 -8.66 14.16
CA THR A 154 -0.89 -9.65 15.24
C THR A 154 -0.64 -11.03 14.64
N ASP A 155 -0.41 -12.03 15.50
CA ASP A 155 -0.25 -13.41 15.04
C ASP A 155 -1.52 -13.94 14.34
N GLU A 156 -2.70 -13.56 14.84
CA GLU A 156 -3.99 -13.89 14.22
C GLU A 156 -4.12 -13.26 12.85
N TYR A 157 -3.82 -11.96 12.74
CA TYR A 157 -3.88 -11.23 11.47
C TYR A 157 -2.94 -11.83 10.41
N LEU A 158 -1.70 -12.17 10.79
CA LEU A 158 -0.78 -12.85 9.88
C LEU A 158 -1.33 -14.21 9.43
N ARG A 159 -1.94 -14.98 10.34
CA ARG A 159 -2.53 -16.29 10.00
C ARG A 159 -3.66 -16.19 8.99
N ASP A 160 -4.46 -15.13 9.09
CA ASP A 160 -5.62 -14.92 8.22
C ASP A 160 -5.24 -14.37 6.85
N VAL A 161 -4.23 -13.51 6.78
CA VAL A 161 -3.83 -12.79 5.55
C VAL A 161 -2.73 -13.51 4.77
N CYS A 162 -1.68 -13.99 5.43
CA CYS A 162 -0.51 -14.57 4.77
C CYS A 162 -0.78 -15.74 3.79
N PRO A 163 -1.81 -16.59 3.98
CA PRO A 163 -2.12 -17.67 3.04
C PRO A 163 -2.41 -17.21 1.61
N TYR A 164 -2.81 -15.94 1.43
CA TYR A 164 -3.12 -15.34 0.13
C TYR A 164 -1.98 -14.48 -0.44
N VAL A 165 -0.92 -14.26 0.36
CA VAL A 165 0.14 -13.29 0.06
C VAL A 165 1.39 -13.99 -0.45
N THR A 166 1.96 -13.44 -1.54
CA THR A 166 3.24 -13.90 -2.08
C THR A 166 4.42 -13.15 -1.48
N VAL A 167 4.26 -11.82 -1.31
CA VAL A 167 5.28 -10.92 -0.76
C VAL A 167 4.69 -10.16 0.43
N ALA A 168 5.22 -10.33 1.62
CA ALA A 168 4.88 -9.53 2.79
C ALA A 168 5.87 -8.39 2.97
N ILE A 169 5.37 -7.19 3.24
CA ILE A 169 6.16 -6.01 3.59
C ILE A 169 5.83 -5.64 5.03
N MET A 170 6.84 -5.50 5.88
CA MET A 170 6.70 -5.29 7.32
C MET A 170 7.63 -4.16 7.77
N SER A 171 7.10 -3.16 8.48
CA SER A 171 7.90 -2.07 9.07
C SER A 171 8.48 -2.53 10.41
N CYS A 172 9.75 -2.92 10.43
CA CYS A 172 10.40 -3.59 11.54
C CYS A 172 11.37 -2.71 12.36
N ALA A 173 11.42 -1.39 12.11
CA ALA A 173 12.36 -0.49 12.78
C ALA A 173 12.20 -0.43 14.31
N HIS A 174 11.02 -0.77 14.83
CA HIS A 174 10.70 -0.80 16.26
C HIS A 174 11.07 -2.12 16.95
N LEU A 175 11.53 -3.12 16.20
CA LEU A 175 11.86 -4.47 16.69
C LEU A 175 13.38 -4.63 16.84
N SER A 176 13.80 -5.37 17.86
CA SER A 176 15.16 -5.91 17.94
C SER A 176 15.43 -6.89 16.79
N GLU A 177 16.68 -7.22 16.56
CA GLU A 177 17.08 -8.17 15.50
C GLU A 177 16.41 -9.54 15.67
N ASP A 178 16.42 -10.09 16.89
CA ASP A 178 15.79 -11.38 17.19
C ASP A 178 14.27 -11.35 16.99
N GLU A 179 13.62 -10.24 17.38
CA GLU A 179 12.17 -10.06 17.19
C GLU A 179 11.82 -9.95 15.72
N ARG A 180 12.57 -9.15 14.96
CA ARG A 180 12.40 -8.99 13.51
C ARG A 180 12.54 -10.34 12.80
N GLU A 181 13.61 -11.08 13.09
CA GLU A 181 13.81 -12.39 12.49
C GLU A 181 12.66 -13.35 12.79
N ARG A 182 12.19 -13.37 14.04
CA ARG A 182 11.06 -14.19 14.48
C ARG A 182 9.77 -13.82 13.75
N GLU A 183 9.44 -12.53 13.66
CA GLU A 183 8.21 -12.06 13.01
C GLU A 183 8.24 -12.32 11.48
N MET A 184 9.37 -12.08 10.83
CA MET A 184 9.53 -12.39 9.40
C MET A 184 9.41 -13.89 9.11
N LYS A 185 10.02 -14.75 9.93
CA LYS A 185 9.89 -16.22 9.83
C LYS A 185 8.46 -16.68 10.10
N LYS A 186 7.72 -15.98 10.97
CA LYS A 186 6.31 -16.27 11.24
C LYS A 186 5.44 -16.04 10.00
N ALA A 187 5.61 -14.90 9.31
CA ALA A 187 4.93 -14.63 8.05
C ALA A 187 5.24 -15.70 6.98
N GLN A 188 6.52 -16.10 6.85
CA GLN A 188 6.92 -17.17 5.93
C GLN A 188 6.27 -18.50 6.30
N LYS A 189 6.21 -18.85 7.58
CA LYS A 189 5.55 -20.08 8.07
C LYS A 189 4.06 -20.13 7.71
N TYR A 190 3.41 -18.97 7.63
CA TYR A 190 2.00 -18.85 7.23
C TYR A 190 1.78 -18.81 5.70
N GLY A 191 2.84 -19.02 4.90
CA GLY A 191 2.71 -19.25 3.46
C GLY A 191 3.37 -18.20 2.56
N VAL A 192 3.88 -17.11 3.13
CA VAL A 192 4.53 -16.05 2.34
C VAL A 192 5.85 -16.54 1.76
N SER A 193 6.06 -16.32 0.46
CA SER A 193 7.29 -16.74 -0.22
C SER A 193 8.46 -15.79 0.01
N VAL A 194 8.19 -14.49 0.07
CA VAL A 194 9.19 -13.43 0.26
C VAL A 194 8.72 -12.48 1.35
N VAL A 195 9.54 -12.23 2.36
CA VAL A 195 9.23 -11.26 3.40
C VAL A 195 10.27 -10.15 3.37
N LEU A 196 9.81 -8.91 3.21
CA LEU A 196 10.63 -7.69 3.27
C LEU A 196 10.38 -6.99 4.61
N GLY A 197 11.43 -6.87 5.42
CA GLY A 197 11.41 -6.11 6.67
C GLY A 197 12.18 -4.80 6.52
N THR A 198 11.51 -3.65 6.58
CA THR A 198 12.15 -2.33 6.52
C THR A 198 12.57 -1.88 7.92
N VAL A 199 13.73 -1.23 8.04
CA VAL A 199 14.31 -0.77 9.31
C VAL A 199 14.75 0.70 9.25
N GLY A 200 13.99 1.52 8.53
CA GLY A 200 14.25 2.96 8.39
C GLY A 200 15.61 3.23 7.75
N GLU A 201 16.39 4.13 8.35
CA GLU A 201 17.70 4.56 7.86
C GLU A 201 18.74 3.45 7.83
N GLU A 202 18.54 2.36 8.57
CA GLU A 202 19.44 1.21 8.53
C GLU A 202 19.31 0.44 7.21
N GLY A 203 18.11 0.41 6.59
CA GLY A 203 17.89 -0.28 5.33
C GLY A 203 16.75 -1.30 5.36
N SER A 204 16.98 -2.48 4.81
CA SER A 204 15.96 -3.53 4.74
C SER A 204 16.57 -4.93 4.75
N TYR A 205 15.76 -5.87 5.21
CA TYR A 205 16.04 -7.30 5.20
C TYR A 205 15.03 -8.02 4.32
N VAL A 206 15.50 -8.97 3.53
CA VAL A 206 14.64 -9.86 2.74
C VAL A 206 14.85 -11.28 3.23
N LEU A 207 13.77 -11.94 3.63
CA LEU A 207 13.76 -13.37 3.91
C LEU A 207 13.18 -14.11 2.69
N TYR A 208 14.01 -14.95 2.08
CA TYR A 208 13.63 -15.81 0.95
C TYR A 208 14.30 -17.17 1.07
N LYS A 209 13.56 -18.27 0.97
CA LYS A 209 14.07 -19.63 1.10
C LYS A 209 14.98 -19.82 2.33
N ASP A 210 14.51 -19.37 3.50
CA ASP A 210 15.21 -19.42 4.80
C ASP A 210 16.54 -18.65 4.85
N LYS A 211 16.81 -17.78 3.87
CA LYS A 211 18.00 -16.93 3.84
C LYS A 211 17.62 -15.49 4.03
N PHE A 212 18.32 -14.83 4.95
CA PHE A 212 18.25 -13.38 5.12
C PHE A 212 19.28 -12.70 4.22
N LEU A 213 18.82 -11.70 3.47
CA LEU A 213 19.64 -10.78 2.72
C LEU A 213 19.41 -9.38 3.31
N TYR A 214 20.48 -8.64 3.51
CA TYR A 214 20.43 -7.27 4.01
C TYR A 214 20.86 -6.30 2.93
N THR A 215 20.17 -5.16 2.85
CA THR A 215 20.55 -4.05 1.99
C THR A 215 20.51 -2.76 2.80
N LYS A 216 21.62 -2.03 2.80
CA LYS A 216 21.73 -0.73 3.46
C LYS A 216 20.83 0.29 2.75
N ALA A 217 20.21 1.21 3.49
CA ALA A 217 19.47 2.32 2.90
C ALA A 217 20.39 3.26 2.11
N VAL A 218 19.83 3.78 1.03
CA VAL A 218 20.39 4.94 0.32
C VAL A 218 19.74 6.17 0.93
N LEU A 219 20.51 6.94 1.69
CA LEU A 219 20.01 8.13 2.35
C LEU A 219 19.81 9.26 1.33
N ALA A 220 18.70 9.97 1.44
CA ALA A 220 18.47 11.19 0.68
C ALA A 220 19.37 12.31 1.22
N GLU A 221 19.86 13.18 0.33
CA GLU A 221 20.62 14.37 0.74
C GLU A 221 19.70 15.38 1.43
N ASP A 222 18.47 15.55 0.92
CA ASP A 222 17.44 16.39 1.51
C ASP A 222 16.16 15.58 1.74
N VAL A 223 15.64 15.58 2.95
CA VAL A 223 14.34 14.98 3.30
C VAL A 223 13.28 16.05 3.29
N ILE A 224 12.35 15.98 2.33
CA ILE A 224 11.26 16.96 2.18
C ILE A 224 10.01 16.46 2.92
N ASP A 225 9.77 15.17 2.90
CA ASP A 225 8.66 14.49 3.58
C ASP A 225 9.00 13.00 3.77
N THR A 226 8.51 12.40 4.86
CA THR A 226 8.77 11.00 5.24
C THR A 226 7.48 10.21 5.39
#